data_48ea2d26fcf7a0a76a4894a726bddbd0
#
_entry.id   48ea2d26fcf7a0a76a4894a726bddbd0
#
_cell.length_a   1.000
_cell.length_b   1.000
_cell.length_c   1.000
_cell.angle_alpha   90.00
_cell.angle_beta   90.00
_cell.angle_gamma   90.00
#
_symmetry.space_group_name_H-M   'P 1'
#
loop_
_entity.id
_entity.type
_entity.pdbx_description
1 polymer ?
#
loop_
_entity_poly.entity_id
_entity_poly.type
_entity_poly.pdbx_seq_one_letter_code
_entity_poly.pdbx_strand_id
1 'polypeptide(L)'
;MVGERKDPYRNFRFLLEIDGIEQACFSEVTIPDTTSDVVEYRDGCEPTTVRKLPGLTKYGNVTLKWGITDSMDLYEKWRKPVEEGKMGDARKNVAIILMDEEGNPAARWEFVEAWPSKYDAPDLNAKGTDVAIENLEIVHEGMKRVKP
;
A
#
# COMPACT_ATOMS: atom_id res chain seq x y z
N MET A 1 -26.60 -26.75 -18.05
CA MET A 1 -25.58 -25.71 -18.21
C MET A 1 -24.73 -25.63 -16.95
N VAL A 2 -23.45 -25.66 -17.12
CA VAL A 2 -22.53 -25.56 -15.99
C VAL A 2 -22.41 -24.09 -15.58
N GLY A 3 -22.43 -23.80 -14.28
CA GLY A 3 -22.23 -22.45 -13.78
C GLY A 3 -20.87 -21.87 -14.16
N GLU A 4 -20.75 -20.57 -14.14
CA GLU A 4 -19.48 -19.90 -14.43
C GLU A 4 -18.43 -20.24 -13.39
N ARG A 5 -17.26 -20.59 -13.87
CA ARG A 5 -16.10 -20.78 -13.00
C ARG A 5 -15.52 -19.42 -12.61
N LYS A 6 -15.30 -19.22 -11.31
CA LYS A 6 -14.69 -17.99 -10.78
C LYS A 6 -13.37 -18.33 -10.11
N ASP A 7 -12.30 -18.15 -10.82
CA ASP A 7 -10.96 -18.33 -10.28
C ASP A 7 -10.48 -17.05 -9.57
N PRO A 8 -9.66 -17.18 -8.52
CA PRO A 8 -9.01 -16.02 -7.93
C PRO A 8 -8.14 -15.29 -8.94
N TYR A 9 -8.05 -13.97 -8.79
CA TYR A 9 -7.18 -13.16 -9.65
C TYR A 9 -5.71 -13.43 -9.35
N ARG A 10 -4.91 -13.45 -10.41
CA ARG A 10 -3.46 -13.56 -10.28
C ARG A 10 -2.88 -12.19 -9.92
N ASN A 11 -1.86 -12.18 -9.08
CA ASN A 11 -1.28 -10.92 -8.57
C ASN A 11 -0.04 -10.47 -9.35
N PHE A 12 0.00 -10.68 -10.65
CA PHE A 12 1.18 -10.34 -11.45
C PHE A 12 1.11 -8.97 -12.12
N ARG A 13 -0.03 -8.30 -12.09
CA ARG A 13 -0.22 -7.01 -12.76
C ARG A 13 -0.97 -6.04 -11.86
N PHE A 14 -0.34 -4.92 -11.57
CA PHE A 14 -0.95 -3.89 -10.73
C PHE A 14 -0.49 -2.50 -11.17
N LEU A 15 -1.31 -1.49 -10.84
CA LEU A 15 -1.09 -0.10 -11.19
C LEU A 15 -1.16 0.75 -9.93
N LEU A 16 -0.30 1.75 -9.84
CA LEU A 16 -0.33 2.73 -8.76
C LEU A 16 -0.82 4.07 -9.29
N GLU A 17 -1.85 4.62 -8.66
CA GLU A 17 -2.32 5.98 -8.90
C GLU A 17 -1.99 6.86 -7.70
N ILE A 18 -1.26 7.93 -7.94
CA ILE A 18 -0.93 8.94 -6.93
C ILE A 18 -1.28 10.29 -7.53
N ASP A 19 -1.92 11.17 -6.76
CA ASP A 19 -2.28 12.49 -7.22
C ASP A 19 -1.06 13.25 -7.80
N GLY A 20 -1.10 13.57 -9.09
CA GLY A 20 -0.04 14.29 -9.80
C GLY A 20 1.19 13.46 -10.12
N ILE A 21 1.18 12.16 -9.87
CA ILE A 21 2.29 11.27 -10.17
C ILE A 21 1.73 10.02 -10.84
N GLU A 22 2.25 9.67 -12.01
CA GLU A 22 1.91 8.44 -12.68
C GLU A 22 3.15 7.53 -12.72
N GLN A 23 3.04 6.35 -12.15
CA GLN A 23 4.09 5.34 -12.25
C GLN A 23 3.46 3.96 -12.26
N ALA A 24 3.72 3.19 -13.30
CA ALA A 24 3.09 1.91 -13.54
C ALA A 24 4.03 0.71 -13.40
N CYS A 25 5.32 0.93 -13.30
CA CYS A 25 6.31 -0.15 -13.35
C CYS A 25 6.89 -0.46 -11.97
N PHE A 26 6.19 -1.31 -11.23
CA PHE A 26 6.65 -1.81 -9.94
C PHE A 26 6.93 -3.31 -10.03
N SER A 27 7.94 -3.77 -9.31
CA SER A 27 8.21 -5.19 -9.18
C SER A 27 7.42 -5.82 -8.04
N GLU A 28 7.12 -5.04 -6.99
CA GLU A 28 6.42 -5.55 -5.83
C GLU A 28 5.70 -4.41 -5.09
N VAL A 29 4.50 -4.71 -4.61
CA VAL A 29 3.74 -3.84 -3.71
C VAL A 29 3.22 -4.68 -2.57
N THR A 30 3.50 -4.25 -1.33
CA THR A 30 2.95 -4.89 -0.14
C THR A 30 1.80 -4.05 0.41
N ILE A 31 0.59 -4.61 0.39
CA ILE A 31 -0.59 -3.98 0.97
C ILE A 31 -0.65 -4.38 2.44
N PRO A 32 -0.78 -3.40 3.37
CA PRO A 32 -0.67 -3.70 4.79
C PRO A 32 -1.91 -4.35 5.37
N ASP A 33 -1.73 -4.89 6.56
CA ASP A 33 -2.82 -5.42 7.37
C ASP A 33 -3.59 -4.29 8.02
N THR A 34 -4.87 -4.54 8.25
CA THR A 34 -5.72 -3.68 9.08
C THR A 34 -6.02 -4.44 10.36
N THR A 35 -5.71 -3.86 11.49
CA THR A 35 -5.94 -4.47 12.80
C THR A 35 -6.69 -3.51 13.71
N SER A 36 -7.57 -4.07 14.53
CA SER A 36 -8.28 -3.32 15.57
C SER A 36 -7.90 -3.89 16.93
N ASP A 37 -7.54 -3.03 17.85
CA ASP A 37 -7.28 -3.45 19.22
C ASP A 37 -8.57 -3.99 19.84
N VAL A 38 -8.44 -5.02 20.68
CA VAL A 38 -9.57 -5.61 21.38
C VAL A 38 -9.54 -5.09 22.82
N VAL A 39 -10.64 -4.49 23.24
CA VAL A 39 -10.84 -4.09 24.62
C VAL A 39 -11.73 -5.15 25.30
N GLU A 40 -11.22 -5.78 26.33
CA GLU A 40 -11.99 -6.76 27.09
C GLU A 40 -12.77 -6.05 28.19
N TYR A 41 -14.06 -6.33 28.24
CA TYR A 41 -14.97 -5.77 29.21
C TYR A 41 -15.83 -6.88 29.83
N ARG A 42 -15.98 -6.83 31.14
CA ARG A 42 -16.85 -7.74 31.86
C ARG A 42 -17.67 -6.96 32.88
N ASP A 43 -18.96 -7.04 32.77
CA ASP A 43 -19.89 -6.55 33.80
C ASP A 43 -19.91 -7.54 34.96
N GLY A 44 -19.92 -7.04 36.20
CA GLY A 44 -20.00 -7.89 37.42
C GLY A 44 -21.23 -8.77 37.48
N CYS A 45 -22.27 -8.46 36.72
CA CYS A 45 -23.51 -9.27 36.65
C CYS A 45 -23.49 -10.32 35.55
N GLU A 46 -22.44 -10.38 34.75
CA GLU A 46 -22.35 -11.34 33.66
C GLU A 46 -21.71 -12.65 34.11
N PRO A 47 -22.02 -13.76 33.43
CA PRO A 47 -21.35 -15.03 33.69
C PRO A 47 -19.88 -14.98 33.28
N THR A 48 -19.20 -16.09 33.24
CA THR A 48 -17.74 -16.20 33.07
C THR A 48 -17.18 -15.68 31.75
N THR A 49 -18.03 -15.32 30.78
CA THR A 49 -17.59 -14.83 29.46
C THR A 49 -17.29 -13.36 29.47
N VAL A 50 -16.11 -12.98 28.93
CA VAL A 50 -15.69 -11.60 28.77
C VAL A 50 -16.18 -11.07 27.43
N ARG A 51 -16.72 -9.86 27.42
CA ARG A 51 -17.10 -9.18 26.18
C ARG A 51 -15.87 -8.55 25.55
N LYS A 52 -15.83 -8.59 24.22
CA LYS A 52 -14.75 -8.02 23.43
C LYS A 52 -15.26 -6.85 22.63
N LEU A 53 -14.70 -5.69 22.86
CA LEU A 53 -15.08 -4.46 22.17
C LEU A 53 -13.95 -4.00 21.25
N PRO A 54 -14.27 -3.39 20.10
CA PRO A 54 -13.23 -2.85 19.23
C PRO A 54 -12.60 -1.60 19.86
N GLY A 55 -11.29 -1.56 19.88
CA GLY A 55 -10.51 -0.38 20.27
C GLY A 55 -10.04 0.39 19.06
N LEU A 56 -8.79 0.89 19.10
CA LEU A 56 -8.20 1.63 17.99
C LEU A 56 -7.95 0.72 16.80
N THR A 57 -8.26 1.23 15.61
CA THR A 57 -7.89 0.59 14.36
C THR A 57 -6.55 1.11 13.89
N LYS A 58 -5.65 0.19 13.55
CA LYS A 58 -4.30 0.50 13.08
C LYS A 58 -4.09 -0.07 11.70
N TYR A 59 -3.36 0.69 10.88
CA TYR A 59 -3.00 0.28 9.54
C TYR A 59 -1.48 0.15 9.44
N GLY A 60 -1.01 -0.91 8.81
CA GLY A 60 0.39 -1.06 8.49
C GLY A 60 0.83 -0.14 7.36
N ASN A 61 2.11 -0.17 7.04
CA ASN A 61 2.69 0.66 5.99
C ASN A 61 2.65 -0.06 4.64
N VAL A 62 2.51 0.72 3.58
CA VAL A 62 2.64 0.21 2.20
C VAL A 62 4.10 0.22 1.81
N THR A 63 4.59 -0.85 1.23
CA THR A 63 5.96 -0.91 0.70
C THR A 63 5.91 -1.08 -0.81
N LEU A 64 6.58 -0.19 -1.54
CA LEU A 64 6.72 -0.22 -2.99
C LEU A 64 8.15 -0.56 -3.36
N LYS A 65 8.32 -1.43 -4.36
CA LYS A 65 9.64 -1.78 -4.91
C LYS A 65 9.61 -1.67 -6.42
N TRP A 66 10.65 -1.07 -6.99
CA TRP A 66 10.80 -0.96 -8.44
C TRP A 66 12.26 -0.98 -8.84
N GLY A 67 12.51 -1.41 -10.08
CA GLY A 67 13.84 -1.33 -10.65
C GLY A 67 14.22 0.11 -10.97
N ILE A 68 15.49 0.45 -10.78
CA ILE A 68 15.98 1.80 -11.10
C ILE A 68 15.82 2.08 -12.60
N THR A 69 15.19 3.21 -12.90
CA THR A 69 15.01 3.74 -14.24
C THR A 69 15.36 5.23 -14.24
N ASP A 70 15.20 5.88 -15.37
CA ASP A 70 15.41 7.32 -15.47
C ASP A 70 14.30 8.13 -14.78
N SER A 71 13.20 7.49 -14.39
CA SER A 71 12.09 8.16 -13.71
C SER A 71 12.45 8.45 -12.26
N MET A 72 12.36 9.69 -11.85
CA MET A 72 12.60 10.14 -10.48
C MET A 72 11.33 10.73 -9.84
N ASP A 73 10.17 10.52 -10.46
CA ASP A 73 8.94 11.18 -10.04
C ASP A 73 8.55 10.89 -8.59
N LEU A 74 8.66 9.64 -8.15
CA LEU A 74 8.33 9.30 -6.77
C LEU A 74 9.25 9.96 -5.76
N TYR A 75 10.52 10.07 -6.09
CA TYR A 75 11.48 10.76 -5.22
C TYR A 75 11.28 12.27 -5.25
N GLU A 76 11.34 12.89 -6.42
CA GLU A 76 11.31 14.35 -6.54
C GLU A 76 9.96 14.97 -6.18
N LYS A 77 8.87 14.36 -6.61
CA LYS A 77 7.53 14.92 -6.39
C LYS A 77 6.89 14.51 -5.09
N TRP A 78 7.40 13.49 -4.44
CA TRP A 78 6.77 12.94 -3.25
C TRP A 78 7.69 12.88 -2.03
N ARG A 79 8.83 12.17 -2.12
CA ARG A 79 9.73 12.02 -0.98
C ARG A 79 10.48 13.32 -0.64
N LYS A 80 10.96 14.03 -1.64
CA LYS A 80 11.71 15.28 -1.43
C LYS A 80 10.90 16.35 -0.69
N PRO A 81 9.61 16.58 -0.99
CA PRO A 81 8.80 17.49 -0.18
C PRO A 81 8.75 17.13 1.30
N VAL A 82 8.75 15.83 1.65
CA VAL A 82 8.79 15.39 3.05
C VAL A 82 10.10 15.83 3.71
N GLU A 83 11.23 15.61 3.04
CA GLU A 83 12.54 16.01 3.54
C GLU A 83 12.67 17.53 3.73
N GLU A 84 11.98 18.30 2.90
CA GLU A 84 11.96 19.76 2.97
C GLU A 84 10.90 20.30 3.96
N GLY A 85 10.13 19.43 4.60
CA GLY A 85 9.08 19.82 5.54
C GLY A 85 7.79 20.31 4.90
N LYS A 86 7.61 20.11 3.59
CA LYS A 86 6.42 20.56 2.85
C LYS A 86 5.32 19.49 2.87
N MET A 87 4.77 19.20 4.03
CA MET A 87 3.81 18.12 4.20
C MET A 87 2.49 18.34 3.47
N GLY A 88 2.07 19.59 3.27
CA GLY A 88 0.89 19.88 2.47
C GLY A 88 1.00 19.41 1.02
N ASP A 89 2.21 19.43 0.46
CA ASP A 89 2.48 18.93 -0.89
C ASP A 89 2.73 17.43 -0.91
N ALA A 90 3.22 16.87 0.20
CA ALA A 90 3.59 15.46 0.29
C ALA A 90 2.40 14.52 0.54
N ARG A 91 1.41 14.96 1.34
CA ARG A 91 0.25 14.12 1.62
C ARG A 91 -0.64 14.02 0.40
N LYS A 92 -0.84 12.80 -0.06
CA LYS A 92 -1.61 12.50 -1.27
C LYS A 92 -2.54 11.31 -1.05
N ASN A 93 -3.61 11.27 -1.83
CA ASN A 93 -4.42 10.07 -1.93
C ASN A 93 -3.76 9.11 -2.92
N VAL A 94 -3.70 7.85 -2.54
CA VAL A 94 -3.05 6.81 -3.31
C VAL A 94 -4.04 5.68 -3.55
N ALA A 95 -4.01 5.10 -4.74
CA ALA A 95 -4.76 3.89 -5.04
C ALA A 95 -3.84 2.84 -5.64
N ILE A 96 -4.02 1.61 -5.20
CA ILE A 96 -3.35 0.45 -5.76
C ILE A 96 -4.41 -0.41 -6.44
N ILE A 97 -4.22 -0.70 -7.72
CA ILE A 97 -5.19 -1.41 -8.54
C ILE A 97 -4.59 -2.71 -9.04
N LEU A 98 -5.24 -3.82 -8.71
CA LEU A 98 -4.91 -5.12 -9.28
C LEU A 98 -5.65 -5.26 -10.61
N MET A 99 -4.92 -5.58 -11.66
CA MET A 99 -5.48 -5.77 -13.00
C MET A 99 -5.73 -7.26 -13.26
N ASP A 100 -6.74 -7.56 -14.07
CA ASP A 100 -6.95 -8.92 -14.54
C ASP A 100 -6.06 -9.24 -15.76
N GLU A 101 -6.17 -10.44 -16.28
CA GLU A 101 -5.37 -10.88 -17.43
C GLU A 101 -5.67 -10.10 -18.71
N GLU A 102 -6.85 -9.51 -18.81
CA GLU A 102 -7.27 -8.70 -19.96
C GLU A 102 -6.86 -7.23 -19.82
N GLY A 103 -6.31 -6.85 -18.67
CA GLY A 103 -5.90 -5.48 -18.40
C GLY A 103 -7.00 -4.59 -17.81
N ASN A 104 -8.10 -5.18 -17.35
CA ASN A 104 -9.17 -4.44 -16.70
C ASN A 104 -8.98 -4.40 -15.18
N PRO A 105 -9.38 -3.32 -14.50
CA PRO A 105 -9.30 -3.29 -13.04
C PRO A 105 -10.14 -4.39 -12.40
N ALA A 106 -9.52 -5.15 -11.50
CA ALA A 106 -10.16 -6.27 -10.81
C ALA A 106 -10.35 -6.02 -9.32
N ALA A 107 -9.42 -5.30 -8.68
CA ALA A 107 -9.51 -4.93 -7.28
C ALA A 107 -8.82 -3.60 -7.06
N ARG A 108 -9.30 -2.82 -6.09
CA ARG A 108 -8.76 -1.48 -5.80
C ARG A 108 -8.69 -1.26 -4.30
N TRP A 109 -7.55 -0.76 -3.85
CA TRP A 109 -7.35 -0.29 -2.48
C TRP A 109 -7.00 1.18 -2.50
N GLU A 110 -7.67 1.98 -1.67
CA GLU A 110 -7.42 3.41 -1.56
C GLU A 110 -6.83 3.75 -0.19
N PHE A 111 -5.88 4.67 -0.21
CA PHE A 111 -5.18 5.16 0.97
C PHE A 111 -5.31 6.68 1.04
N VAL A 112 -5.59 7.22 2.22
CA VAL A 112 -5.78 8.65 2.43
C VAL A 112 -4.62 9.24 3.20
N GLU A 113 -4.29 10.50 2.90
CA GLU A 113 -3.21 11.24 3.56
C GLU A 113 -1.90 10.45 3.59
N ALA A 114 -1.55 9.84 2.46
CA ALA A 114 -0.36 9.02 2.34
C ALA A 114 0.87 9.86 1.99
N TRP A 115 2.00 9.50 2.60
CA TRP A 115 3.28 10.12 2.30
C TRP A 115 4.41 9.13 2.55
N PRO A 116 5.54 9.27 1.82
CA PRO A 116 6.65 8.34 1.98
C PRO A 116 7.45 8.67 3.24
N SER A 117 7.49 7.73 4.17
CA SER A 117 8.25 7.89 5.41
C SER A 117 9.70 7.43 5.29
N LYS A 118 9.99 6.55 4.34
CA LYS A 118 11.32 5.98 4.17
C LYS A 118 11.61 5.74 2.69
N TYR A 119 12.80 6.13 2.26
CA TYR A 119 13.34 5.82 0.95
C TYR A 119 14.62 5.01 1.12
N ASP A 120 14.69 3.86 0.47
CA ASP A 120 15.87 3.01 0.45
C ASP A 120 16.44 2.93 -0.96
N ALA A 121 17.68 3.39 -1.12
CA ALA A 121 18.43 3.17 -2.33
C ALA A 121 18.92 1.71 -2.38
N PRO A 122 19.15 1.15 -3.57
CA PRO A 122 19.62 -0.22 -3.67
C PRO A 122 21.07 -0.36 -3.22
N ASP A 123 21.40 -1.56 -2.76
CA ASP A 123 22.80 -1.93 -2.54
C ASP A 123 23.48 -2.10 -3.91
N LEU A 124 24.59 -1.40 -4.08
CA LEU A 124 25.33 -1.43 -5.35
C LEU A 124 26.51 -2.39 -5.23
N ASN A 125 26.53 -3.41 -6.08
CA ASN A 125 27.59 -4.41 -6.13
C ASN A 125 28.01 -4.63 -7.58
N ALA A 126 29.21 -4.19 -7.92
CA ALA A 126 29.75 -4.28 -9.27
C ALA A 126 29.95 -5.73 -9.74
N LYS A 127 30.02 -6.67 -8.83
CA LYS A 127 30.17 -8.10 -9.13
C LYS A 127 28.86 -8.86 -9.16
N GLY A 128 27.77 -8.20 -8.72
CA GLY A 128 26.44 -8.81 -8.71
C GLY A 128 25.79 -8.80 -10.09
N THR A 129 24.90 -9.76 -10.30
CA THR A 129 24.10 -9.88 -11.52
C THR A 129 22.65 -9.43 -11.26
N ASP A 130 22.32 -9.06 -10.02
CA ASP A 130 20.98 -8.67 -9.63
C ASP A 130 20.61 -7.30 -10.15
N VAL A 131 19.32 -7.11 -10.42
CA VAL A 131 18.76 -5.81 -10.80
C VAL A 131 18.75 -4.89 -9.58
N ALA A 132 19.18 -3.65 -9.77
CA ALA A 132 19.13 -2.65 -8.70
C ALA A 132 17.67 -2.24 -8.45
N ILE A 133 17.22 -2.35 -7.20
CA ILE A 133 15.84 -2.09 -6.79
C ILE A 133 15.78 -1.01 -5.74
N GLU A 134 14.90 -0.03 -5.97
CA GLU A 134 14.59 1.00 -4.99
C GLU A 134 13.36 0.60 -4.18
N ASN A 135 13.33 0.99 -2.90
CA ASN A 135 12.21 0.77 -2.01
C ASN A 135 11.67 2.09 -1.48
N LEU A 136 10.36 2.18 -1.36
CA LEU A 136 9.69 3.31 -0.74
C LEU A 136 8.66 2.78 0.24
N GLU A 137 8.75 3.20 1.50
CA GLU A 137 7.79 2.86 2.52
C GLU A 137 6.85 4.04 2.74
N ILE A 138 5.55 3.77 2.69
CA ILE A 138 4.50 4.77 2.72
C ILE A 138 3.65 4.58 3.96
N VAL A 139 3.45 5.65 4.71
CA VAL A 139 2.49 5.71 5.81
C VAL A 139 1.23 6.43 5.35
N HIS A 140 0.11 6.12 5.97
CA HIS A 140 -1.18 6.70 5.62
C HIS A 140 -2.12 6.73 6.83
N GLU A 141 -3.22 7.45 6.71
CA GLU A 141 -4.18 7.61 7.80
C GLU A 141 -5.43 6.74 7.64
N GLY A 142 -5.55 6.02 6.55
CA GLY A 142 -6.65 5.10 6.35
C GLY A 142 -6.53 4.32 5.06
N MET A 143 -7.03 3.10 5.08
CA MET A 143 -7.07 2.20 3.93
C MET A 143 -8.46 1.61 3.80
N LYS A 144 -8.95 1.48 2.57
CA LYS A 144 -10.18 0.75 2.30
C LYS A 144 -10.10 0.06 0.94
N ARG A 145 -10.72 -1.11 0.87
CA ARG A 145 -10.92 -1.79 -0.40
C ARG A 145 -12.23 -1.31 -1.01
N VAL A 146 -12.18 -0.84 -2.24
CA VAL A 146 -13.34 -0.33 -2.96
C VAL A 146 -13.55 -1.10 -4.25
N LYS A 147 -14.71 -0.92 -4.87
CA LYS A 147 -14.95 -1.52 -6.18
C LYS A 147 -14.06 -0.87 -7.22
N PRO A 148 -13.50 -1.64 -8.14
CA PRO A 148 -12.62 -1.10 -9.17
C PRO A 148 -13.35 -0.17 -10.14
#